data_2360c1ba99731aa49bc2a15b61fa3a43
#
_entry.id   2360c1ba99731aa49bc2a15b61fa3a43
#
_cell.length_a   1.000
_cell.length_b   1.000
_cell.length_c   1.000
_cell.angle_alpha   90.00
_cell.angle_beta   90.00
_cell.angle_gamma   90.00
#
_symmetry.space_group_name_H-M   'P 1'
#
loop_
_entity.id
_entity.type
_entity.pdbx_description
1 polymer ?
#
loop_
_entity_poly.entity_id
_entity_poly.type
_entity_poly.pdbx_seq_one_letter_code
_entity_poly.pdbx_strand_id
1 'polypeptide(L)'
;MKELLKQMASYNTWANQKIMDVVLTVPPEKLNQQLTGSFNNLYDTVMHIWDAESVWWQRMKLQERINVPSKQEVGNIKDVVTGLVNQSQQWHDWVSNASDMAIDHVFQFYNSKKEHFKVPISQTLIHVFNHSTYHRGQLIILLRQLGVEKFPQTDFIIWSRGKPRNVGQN
;
A
#
# COMPACT_ATOMS: atom_id res chain seq x y z
N MET A 1 4.69 9.90 -17.89
CA MET A 1 4.31 9.82 -16.46
C MET A 1 3.37 8.64 -16.20
N LYS A 2 2.25 8.54 -16.89
CA LYS A 2 1.22 7.50 -16.70
C LYS A 2 1.77 6.06 -16.73
N GLU A 3 2.60 5.69 -17.70
CA GLU A 3 3.16 4.34 -17.79
C GLU A 3 4.05 3.97 -16.59
N LEU A 4 4.79 4.93 -16.03
CA LEU A 4 5.56 4.71 -14.81
C LEU A 4 4.62 4.50 -13.60
N LEU A 5 3.56 5.29 -13.48
CA LEU A 5 2.58 5.15 -12.40
C LEU A 5 1.82 3.82 -12.49
N LYS A 6 1.50 3.33 -13.69
CA LYS A 6 0.94 1.98 -13.89
C LYS A 6 1.89 0.90 -13.39
N GLN A 7 3.18 1.01 -13.73
CA GLN A 7 4.18 0.07 -13.25
C GLN A 7 4.29 0.13 -11.72
N MET A 8 4.32 1.31 -11.13
CA MET A 8 4.38 1.50 -9.68
C MET A 8 3.15 0.93 -8.96
N ALA A 9 1.95 1.12 -9.51
CA ALA A 9 0.72 0.57 -8.95
C ALA A 9 0.74 -0.97 -8.99
N SER A 10 1.09 -1.56 -10.13
CA SER A 10 1.21 -3.01 -10.29
C SER A 10 2.31 -3.61 -9.40
N TYR A 11 3.45 -2.91 -9.29
CA TYR A 11 4.53 -3.28 -8.39
C TYR A 11 4.07 -3.23 -6.92
N ASN A 12 3.36 -2.18 -6.51
CA ASN A 12 2.88 -2.02 -5.14
C ASN A 12 1.97 -3.18 -4.73
N THR A 13 0.99 -3.54 -5.58
CA THR A 13 0.10 -4.69 -5.33
C THR A 13 0.89 -5.98 -5.20
N TRP A 14 1.83 -6.26 -6.12
CA TRP A 14 2.67 -7.44 -6.08
C TRP A 14 3.56 -7.49 -4.83
N ALA A 15 4.21 -6.38 -4.49
CA ALA A 15 5.12 -6.32 -3.34
C ALA A 15 4.35 -6.43 -2.01
N ASN A 16 3.18 -5.80 -1.89
CA ASN A 16 2.31 -5.96 -0.73
C ASN A 16 1.90 -7.43 -0.59
N GLN A 17 1.40 -8.10 -1.65
CA GLN A 17 1.04 -9.51 -1.60
C GLN A 17 2.22 -10.36 -1.11
N LYS A 18 3.42 -10.17 -1.65
CA LYS A 18 4.60 -10.95 -1.28
C LYS A 18 4.98 -10.83 0.19
N ILE A 19 4.90 -9.63 0.76
CA ILE A 19 5.17 -9.42 2.19
C ILE A 19 4.02 -9.93 3.04
N MET A 20 2.77 -9.75 2.61
CA MET A 20 1.59 -10.26 3.33
C MET A 20 1.56 -11.80 3.39
N ASP A 21 2.02 -12.49 2.32
CA ASP A 21 2.19 -13.94 2.35
C ASP A 21 3.13 -14.38 3.51
N VAL A 22 4.18 -13.60 3.77
CA VAL A 22 5.10 -13.87 4.91
C VAL A 22 4.42 -13.53 6.25
N VAL A 23 3.71 -12.41 6.34
CA VAL A 23 2.95 -12.02 7.55
C VAL A 23 1.99 -13.13 7.97
N LEU A 24 1.31 -13.76 7.03
CA LEU A 24 0.35 -14.85 7.30
C LEU A 24 1.01 -16.14 7.82
N THR A 25 2.33 -16.27 7.75
CA THR A 25 3.05 -17.41 8.37
C THR A 25 3.35 -17.19 9.85
N VAL A 26 3.20 -15.97 10.36
CA VAL A 26 3.48 -15.63 11.76
C VAL A 26 2.36 -16.17 12.65
N PRO A 27 2.69 -16.88 13.74
CA PRO A 27 1.70 -17.36 14.71
C PRO A 27 0.86 -16.20 15.26
N PRO A 28 -0.47 -16.37 15.42
CA PRO A 28 -1.38 -15.29 15.84
C PRO A 28 -0.97 -14.59 17.14
N GLU A 29 -0.43 -15.33 18.10
CA GLU A 29 0.01 -14.83 19.40
C GLU A 29 1.22 -13.88 19.31
N LYS A 30 1.99 -13.93 18.21
CA LYS A 30 3.14 -13.06 17.98
C LYS A 30 2.78 -11.77 17.24
N LEU A 31 1.61 -11.67 16.62
CA LEU A 31 1.22 -10.52 15.79
C LEU A 31 1.19 -9.21 16.58
N ASN A 32 0.75 -9.27 17.84
CA ASN A 32 0.65 -8.14 18.77
C ASN A 32 1.81 -8.06 19.76
N GLN A 33 2.84 -8.92 19.60
CA GLN A 33 4.03 -8.86 20.44
C GLN A 33 4.69 -7.49 20.30
N GLN A 34 5.05 -6.88 21.43
CA GLN A 34 5.71 -5.59 21.43
C GLN A 34 7.13 -5.70 20.85
N LEU A 35 7.42 -4.90 19.84
CA LEU A 35 8.66 -4.90 19.09
C LEU A 35 9.18 -3.46 18.95
N THR A 36 10.45 -3.32 18.59
CA THR A 36 11.05 -2.01 18.34
C THR A 36 10.80 -1.58 16.88
N GLY A 37 10.04 -0.48 16.70
CA GLY A 37 9.71 0.06 15.39
C GLY A 37 8.85 1.32 15.49
N SER A 38 8.43 1.88 14.35
CA SER A 38 7.53 3.04 14.30
C SER A 38 6.13 2.72 14.83
N PHE A 39 5.71 1.47 14.69
CA PHE A 39 4.55 0.86 15.32
C PHE A 39 5.05 -0.26 16.22
N ASN A 40 4.41 -0.43 17.36
CA ASN A 40 4.91 -1.31 18.42
C ASN A 40 4.76 -2.81 18.12
N ASN A 41 4.11 -3.19 17.02
CA ASN A 41 3.90 -4.59 16.64
C ASN A 41 3.65 -4.75 15.13
N LEU A 42 3.60 -6.03 14.72
CA LEU A 42 3.40 -6.38 13.31
C LEU A 42 1.99 -6.04 12.82
N TYR A 43 0.97 -6.35 13.62
CA TYR A 43 -0.43 -6.14 13.26
C TYR A 43 -0.72 -4.65 12.96
N ASP A 44 -0.30 -3.75 13.86
CA ASP A 44 -0.54 -2.31 13.71
C ASP A 44 0.21 -1.74 12.50
N THR A 45 1.39 -2.29 12.16
CA THR A 45 2.13 -1.86 10.97
C THR A 45 1.41 -2.23 9.67
N VAL A 46 0.85 -3.46 9.59
CA VAL A 46 0.04 -3.88 8.43
C VAL A 46 -1.22 -3.03 8.33
N MET A 47 -1.91 -2.83 9.46
CA MET A 47 -3.10 -2.01 9.55
C MET A 47 -2.83 -0.58 9.08
N HIS A 48 -1.68 0.01 9.47
CA HIS A 48 -1.32 1.36 9.06
C HIS A 48 -1.12 1.50 7.54
N ILE A 49 -0.54 0.50 6.87
CA ILE A 49 -0.42 0.52 5.41
C ILE A 49 -1.82 0.53 4.77
N TRP A 50 -2.73 -0.30 5.27
CA TRP A 50 -4.11 -0.33 4.78
C TRP A 50 -4.85 0.98 5.05
N ASP A 51 -4.73 1.52 6.25
CA ASP A 51 -5.29 2.84 6.60
C ASP A 51 -4.83 3.92 5.62
N ALA A 52 -3.53 3.99 5.37
CA ALA A 52 -2.98 5.01 4.48
C ALA A 52 -3.48 4.85 3.04
N GLU A 53 -3.41 3.65 2.47
CA GLU A 53 -3.92 3.40 1.12
C GLU A 53 -5.42 3.70 1.02
N SER A 54 -6.22 3.30 2.01
CA SER A 54 -7.67 3.52 2.05
C SER A 54 -8.04 4.99 2.22
N VAL A 55 -7.40 5.70 3.14
CA VAL A 55 -7.67 7.13 3.39
C VAL A 55 -7.36 7.98 2.15
N TRP A 56 -6.21 7.73 1.51
CA TRP A 56 -5.86 8.45 0.29
C TRP A 56 -6.77 8.12 -0.89
N TRP A 57 -7.21 6.86 -1.01
CA TRP A 57 -8.21 6.44 -1.98
C TRP A 57 -9.51 7.23 -1.82
N GLN A 58 -10.05 7.26 -0.61
CA GLN A 58 -11.30 7.93 -0.29
C GLN A 58 -11.21 9.45 -0.53
N ARG A 59 -10.07 10.08 -0.18
CA ARG A 59 -9.81 11.50 -0.47
C ARG A 59 -9.78 11.78 -1.98
N MET A 60 -9.07 10.97 -2.75
CA MET A 60 -9.03 11.08 -4.21
C MET A 60 -10.42 10.91 -4.83
N LYS A 61 -11.26 10.03 -4.25
CA LYS A 61 -12.65 9.81 -4.68
C LYS A 61 -13.62 10.85 -4.12
N LEU A 62 -13.12 11.88 -3.44
CA LEU A 62 -13.91 12.98 -2.85
C LEU A 62 -15.05 12.50 -1.94
N GLN A 63 -14.82 11.41 -1.19
CA GLN A 63 -15.80 10.92 -0.22
C GLN A 63 -15.95 11.91 0.93
N GLU A 64 -17.20 12.24 1.28
CA GLU A 64 -17.50 13.19 2.36
C GLU A 64 -17.06 12.65 3.73
N ARG A 65 -17.19 11.34 3.93
CA ARG A 65 -16.77 10.67 5.17
C ARG A 65 -15.66 9.70 4.87
N ILE A 66 -14.55 9.87 5.58
CA ILE A 66 -13.39 8.98 5.48
C ILE A 66 -13.54 7.88 6.54
N ASN A 67 -13.68 6.66 6.07
CA ASN A 67 -13.72 5.46 6.90
C ASN A 67 -12.30 4.90 7.01
N VAL A 68 -11.72 5.02 8.20
CA VAL A 68 -10.38 4.50 8.49
C VAL A 68 -10.50 3.04 8.93
N PRO A 69 -9.89 2.07 8.24
CA PRO A 69 -10.00 0.64 8.56
C PRO A 69 -9.73 0.31 10.04
N SER A 70 -8.66 0.86 10.62
CA SER A 70 -8.31 0.61 12.04
C SER A 70 -9.32 1.13 13.06
N LYS A 71 -10.28 1.94 12.63
CA LYS A 71 -11.39 2.44 13.48
C LYS A 71 -12.68 1.64 13.31
N GLN A 72 -12.65 0.59 12.52
CA GLN A 72 -13.75 -0.32 12.32
C GLN A 72 -13.46 -1.63 13.10
N GLU A 73 -14.51 -2.41 13.36
CA GLU A 73 -14.31 -3.79 13.80
C GLU A 73 -13.73 -4.59 12.64
N VAL A 74 -12.42 -4.76 12.65
CA VAL A 74 -11.72 -5.63 11.70
C VAL A 74 -11.44 -6.95 12.41
N GLY A 75 -11.66 -8.05 11.74
CA GLY A 75 -11.47 -9.38 12.27
C GLY A 75 -9.99 -9.72 12.54
N ASN A 76 -9.58 -10.89 12.11
CA ASN A 76 -8.21 -11.37 12.31
C ASN A 76 -7.25 -10.82 11.25
N ILE A 77 -5.97 -11.17 11.35
CA ILE A 77 -4.92 -10.72 10.44
C ILE A 77 -5.21 -11.07 8.96
N LYS A 78 -5.93 -12.16 8.68
CA LYS A 78 -6.29 -12.53 7.30
C LYS A 78 -7.25 -11.51 6.69
N ASP A 79 -8.18 -10.99 7.49
CA ASP A 79 -9.13 -9.96 7.05
C ASP A 79 -8.38 -8.65 6.77
N VAL A 80 -7.42 -8.27 7.62
CA VAL A 80 -6.55 -7.09 7.42
C VAL A 80 -5.73 -7.22 6.15
N VAL A 81 -5.07 -8.36 5.96
CA VAL A 81 -4.27 -8.65 4.75
C VAL A 81 -5.15 -8.61 3.50
N THR A 82 -6.32 -9.24 3.54
CA THR A 82 -7.27 -9.22 2.41
C THR A 82 -7.71 -7.79 2.09
N GLY A 83 -8.03 -7.00 3.11
CA GLY A 83 -8.40 -5.60 2.95
C GLY A 83 -7.29 -4.76 2.30
N LEU A 84 -6.05 -4.89 2.78
CA LEU A 84 -4.89 -4.20 2.20
C LEU A 84 -4.65 -4.60 0.73
N VAL A 85 -4.63 -5.91 0.44
CA VAL A 85 -4.37 -6.39 -0.93
C VAL A 85 -5.47 -5.95 -1.88
N ASN A 86 -6.74 -6.01 -1.47
CA ASN A 86 -7.86 -5.51 -2.26
C ASN A 86 -7.75 -4.00 -2.49
N GLN A 87 -7.35 -3.22 -1.48
CA GLN A 87 -7.14 -1.78 -1.63
C GLN A 87 -6.01 -1.47 -2.61
N SER A 88 -4.90 -2.20 -2.54
CA SER A 88 -3.79 -2.05 -3.50
C SER A 88 -4.23 -2.42 -4.92
N GLN A 89 -5.09 -3.44 -5.08
CA GLN A 89 -5.67 -3.81 -6.37
C GLN A 89 -6.58 -2.71 -6.92
N GLN A 90 -7.39 -2.06 -6.08
CA GLN A 90 -8.22 -0.92 -6.50
C GLN A 90 -7.36 0.24 -7.06
N TRP A 91 -6.23 0.53 -6.43
CA TRP A 91 -5.26 1.50 -6.94
C TRP A 91 -4.73 1.10 -8.31
N HIS A 92 -4.31 -0.15 -8.47
CA HIS A 92 -3.80 -0.69 -9.72
C HIS A 92 -4.84 -0.57 -10.85
N ASP A 93 -6.08 -0.99 -10.59
CA ASP A 93 -7.16 -0.99 -11.58
C ASP A 93 -7.52 0.44 -12.00
N TRP A 94 -7.58 1.36 -11.03
CA TRP A 94 -7.85 2.76 -11.33
C TRP A 94 -6.76 3.38 -12.19
N VAL A 95 -5.49 3.23 -11.82
CA VAL A 95 -4.36 3.80 -12.57
C VAL A 95 -4.27 3.20 -13.98
N SER A 96 -4.57 1.90 -14.11
CA SER A 96 -4.55 1.21 -15.41
C SER A 96 -5.58 1.78 -16.39
N ASN A 97 -6.75 2.21 -15.89
CA ASN A 97 -7.86 2.71 -16.69
C ASN A 97 -7.95 4.25 -16.75
N ALA A 98 -7.21 4.98 -15.89
CA ALA A 98 -7.26 6.42 -15.84
C ALA A 98 -6.73 7.07 -17.14
N SER A 99 -7.31 8.20 -17.56
CA SER A 99 -6.76 9.05 -18.63
C SER A 99 -5.58 9.86 -18.09
N ASP A 100 -4.75 10.42 -18.98
CA ASP A 100 -3.68 11.33 -18.57
C ASP A 100 -4.25 12.55 -17.85
N MET A 101 -5.38 13.09 -18.34
CA MET A 101 -6.09 14.20 -17.70
C MET A 101 -6.54 13.85 -16.27
N ALA A 102 -7.01 12.63 -16.03
CA ALA A 102 -7.41 12.19 -14.70
C ALA A 102 -6.21 12.09 -13.74
N ILE A 103 -5.05 11.67 -14.24
CA ILE A 103 -3.81 11.58 -13.44
C ILE A 103 -3.26 12.97 -13.09
N ASP A 104 -3.38 13.92 -13.99
CA ASP A 104 -2.91 15.29 -13.80
C ASP A 104 -3.92 16.17 -13.04
N HIS A 105 -5.15 15.68 -12.84
CA HIS A 105 -6.19 16.40 -12.12
C HIS A 105 -5.76 16.76 -10.70
N VAL A 106 -6.03 18.02 -10.31
CA VAL A 106 -5.78 18.53 -8.95
C VAL A 106 -7.06 18.42 -8.13
N PHE A 107 -7.07 17.58 -7.13
CA PHE A 107 -8.18 17.48 -6.20
C PHE A 107 -7.89 18.22 -4.89
N GLN A 108 -8.94 18.49 -4.14
CA GLN A 108 -8.88 19.25 -2.89
C GLN A 108 -9.42 18.39 -1.75
N PHE A 109 -8.78 18.49 -0.58
CA PHE A 109 -9.26 17.82 0.63
C PHE A 109 -8.86 18.60 1.88
N TYR A 110 -9.51 18.26 2.99
CA TYR A 110 -9.13 18.72 4.31
C TYR A 110 -8.48 17.57 5.08
N ASN A 111 -7.38 17.85 5.79
CA ASN A 111 -6.80 16.88 6.71
C ASN A 111 -7.58 16.82 8.03
N SER A 112 -7.13 15.98 8.98
CA SER A 112 -7.75 15.85 10.31
C SER A 112 -7.68 17.13 11.16
N LYS A 113 -6.78 18.06 10.82
CA LYS A 113 -6.65 19.38 11.45
C LYS A 113 -7.48 20.47 10.77
N LYS A 114 -8.33 20.08 9.79
CA LYS A 114 -9.13 21.00 8.94
C LYS A 114 -8.27 21.95 8.07
N GLU A 115 -7.03 21.61 7.82
CA GLU A 115 -6.18 22.33 6.88
C GLU A 115 -6.53 21.92 5.45
N HIS A 116 -6.63 22.91 4.56
CA HIS A 116 -7.02 22.70 3.16
C HIS A 116 -5.80 22.47 2.28
N PHE A 117 -5.86 21.43 1.45
CA PHE A 117 -4.80 21.05 0.51
C PHE A 117 -5.34 20.90 -0.91
N LYS A 118 -4.49 21.24 -1.88
CA LYS A 118 -4.69 21.00 -3.32
C LYS A 118 -3.52 20.18 -3.81
N VAL A 119 -3.77 18.99 -4.32
CA VAL A 119 -2.73 18.04 -4.69
C VAL A 119 -3.07 17.37 -6.02
N PRO A 120 -2.13 17.30 -6.99
CA PRO A 120 -2.32 16.48 -8.17
C PRO A 120 -2.45 15.00 -7.81
N ILE A 121 -3.31 14.28 -8.51
CA ILE A 121 -3.47 12.83 -8.30
C ILE A 121 -2.14 12.10 -8.52
N SER A 122 -1.33 12.50 -9.49
CA SER A 122 0.00 11.93 -9.73
C SER A 122 0.90 11.97 -8.50
N GLN A 123 0.90 13.08 -7.74
CA GLN A 123 1.67 13.18 -6.49
C GLN A 123 1.10 12.29 -5.39
N THR A 124 -0.22 12.17 -5.31
CA THR A 124 -0.87 11.26 -4.37
C THR A 124 -0.49 9.80 -4.65
N LEU A 125 -0.48 9.39 -5.91
CA LEU A 125 -0.07 8.03 -6.31
C LEU A 125 1.38 7.77 -5.91
N ILE A 126 2.30 8.70 -6.20
CA ILE A 126 3.70 8.58 -5.78
C ILE A 126 3.81 8.47 -4.26
N HIS A 127 3.07 9.32 -3.52
CA HIS A 127 3.06 9.28 -2.06
C HIS A 127 2.59 7.93 -1.55
N VAL A 128 1.46 7.41 -2.00
CA VAL A 128 0.87 6.14 -1.54
C VAL A 128 1.84 4.98 -1.78
N PHE A 129 2.41 4.86 -2.97
CA PHE A 129 3.30 3.74 -3.30
C PHE A 129 4.65 3.83 -2.59
N ASN A 130 5.18 5.05 -2.41
CA ASN A 130 6.40 5.27 -1.64
C ASN A 130 6.18 5.00 -0.15
N HIS A 131 5.05 5.41 0.41
CA HIS A 131 4.66 5.15 1.79
C HIS A 131 4.55 3.64 2.06
N SER A 132 3.88 2.89 1.20
CA SER A 132 3.81 1.43 1.30
C SER A 132 5.18 0.78 1.21
N THR A 133 6.08 1.28 0.35
CA THR A 133 7.46 0.79 0.26
C THR A 133 8.23 1.01 1.56
N TYR A 134 8.11 2.19 2.16
CA TYR A 134 8.74 2.51 3.45
C TYR A 134 8.29 1.57 4.56
N HIS A 135 6.99 1.34 4.69
CA HIS A 135 6.44 0.46 5.72
C HIS A 135 6.66 -1.03 5.46
N ARG A 136 6.75 -1.48 4.19
CA ARG A 136 7.21 -2.84 3.89
C ARG A 136 8.63 -3.09 4.41
N GLY A 137 9.52 -2.11 4.31
CA GLY A 137 10.86 -2.19 4.92
C GLY A 137 10.79 -2.36 6.44
N GLN A 138 9.88 -1.65 7.12
CA GLN A 138 9.67 -1.81 8.56
C GLN A 138 9.10 -3.19 8.89
N LEU A 139 8.12 -3.70 8.13
CA LEU A 139 7.60 -5.05 8.30
C LEU A 139 8.69 -6.12 8.24
N ILE A 140 9.63 -6.01 7.31
CA ILE A 140 10.76 -6.94 7.22
C ILE A 140 11.60 -6.93 8.51
N ILE A 141 11.84 -5.74 9.10
CA ILE A 141 12.57 -5.62 10.37
C ILE A 141 11.80 -6.28 11.51
N LEU A 142 10.48 -6.03 11.61
CA LEU A 142 9.64 -6.61 12.64
C LEU A 142 9.54 -8.14 12.49
N LEU A 143 9.37 -8.64 11.27
CA LEU A 143 9.33 -10.07 10.98
C LEU A 143 10.65 -10.77 11.38
N ARG A 144 11.81 -10.13 11.17
CA ARG A 144 13.11 -10.65 11.65
C ARG A 144 13.17 -10.73 13.17
N GLN A 145 12.66 -9.74 13.89
CA GLN A 145 12.58 -9.77 15.36
C GLN A 145 11.70 -10.92 15.85
N LEU A 146 10.70 -11.34 15.05
CA LEU A 146 9.83 -12.50 15.35
C LEU A 146 10.43 -13.85 14.93
N GLY A 147 11.65 -13.85 14.37
CA GLY A 147 12.38 -15.08 14.01
C GLY A 147 12.13 -15.53 12.55
N VAL A 148 11.55 -14.71 11.71
CA VAL A 148 11.44 -15.03 10.26
C VAL A 148 12.79 -14.81 9.59
N GLU A 149 13.30 -15.85 8.93
CA GLU A 149 14.62 -15.81 8.28
C GLU A 149 14.56 -15.61 6.76
N LYS A 150 13.50 -16.07 6.12
CA LYS A 150 13.37 -16.06 4.65
C LYS A 150 12.39 -14.99 4.18
N PHE A 151 12.85 -14.15 3.26
CA PHE A 151 12.06 -13.07 2.69
C PHE A 151 12.07 -13.13 1.16
N PRO A 152 10.96 -12.77 0.52
CA PRO A 152 10.94 -12.58 -0.92
C PRO A 152 11.77 -11.34 -1.29
N GLN A 153 12.44 -11.39 -2.42
CA GLN A 153 13.04 -10.19 -3.00
C GLN A 153 11.93 -9.32 -3.60
N THR A 154 11.73 -8.13 -3.03
CA THR A 154 10.69 -7.19 -3.46
C THR A 154 11.24 -5.94 -4.14
N ASP A 155 12.48 -5.99 -4.64
CA ASP A 155 13.04 -4.86 -5.40
C ASP A 155 12.27 -4.62 -6.70
N PHE A 156 12.02 -3.35 -7.00
CA PHE A 156 11.32 -2.96 -8.23
C PHE A 156 11.99 -3.54 -9.49
N ILE A 157 13.33 -3.56 -9.53
CA ILE A 157 14.07 -4.08 -10.69
C ILE A 157 13.89 -5.60 -10.87
N ILE A 158 13.71 -6.36 -9.79
CA ILE A 158 13.43 -7.80 -9.85
C ILE A 158 12.04 -8.02 -10.45
N TRP A 159 11.03 -7.30 -9.93
CA TRP A 159 9.68 -7.35 -10.44
C TRP A 159 9.59 -6.94 -11.94
N SER A 160 10.28 -5.88 -12.34
CA SER A 160 10.24 -5.35 -13.70
C SER A 160 10.89 -6.29 -14.74
N ARG A 161 11.90 -7.07 -14.34
CA ARG A 161 12.55 -8.07 -15.20
C ARG A 161 11.73 -9.32 -15.41
N GLY A 162 10.85 -9.68 -14.47
CA GLY A 162 9.96 -10.84 -14.58
C GLY A 162 8.75 -10.63 -15.50
N LYS A 163 8.50 -9.42 -16.00
CA LYS A 163 7.44 -9.15 -16.97
C LYS A 163 7.94 -9.36 -18.40
N PRO A 164 7.18 -10.08 -19.28
CA PRO A 164 7.48 -10.07 -20.69
C PRO A 164 7.46 -8.61 -21.17
N ARG A 165 8.58 -8.12 -21.69
CA ARG A 165 8.62 -6.83 -22.38
C ARG A 165 7.79 -6.99 -23.64
N ASN A 166 6.65 -6.33 -23.72
CA ASN A 166 6.06 -6.00 -25.03
C ASN A 166 7.05 -5.04 -25.70
N VAL A 167 8.04 -5.60 -26.40
CA VAL A 167 8.88 -4.86 -27.31
C VAL A 167 7.93 -4.47 -28.44
N GLY A 168 7.52 -3.18 -28.43
CA GLY A 168 6.65 -2.63 -29.44
C GLY A 168 7.18 -2.98 -30.83
N GLN A 169 6.29 -3.44 -31.64
CA GLN A 169 6.49 -3.47 -33.08
C GLN A 169 6.76 -2.02 -33.52
N ASN A 170 7.97 -1.79 -34.02
CA ASN A 170 8.29 -0.60 -34.82
C ASN A 170 7.55 -0.66 -36.15
#